data_ffa39976d34040f0dc9a52661fc89768
#
_entry.id   ffa39976d34040f0dc9a52661fc89768
#
_cell.length_a   1.000
_cell.length_b   1.000
_cell.length_c   1.000
_cell.angle_alpha   90.00
_cell.angle_beta   90.00
_cell.angle_gamma   90.00
#
_symmetry.space_group_name_H-M   'P 1'
#
loop_
_entity.id
_entity.type
_entity.pdbx_description
1 polymer ?
#
loop_
_entity_poly.entity_id
_entity_poly.type
_entity_poly.pdbx_seq_one_letter_code
_entity_poly.pdbx_strand_id
1 'polypeptide(L)'
;MPLDRVLETEVMDTPQEAVDYDAMDHREVNRVFVDDLLAAIQGGQRSEVRSQSLAHSPEPRAPSLDVIDLGTGTAQIPIELCRRYAHCRVMACDAAVHLLEQARYNLAAVHFNDRIELRQADCKALPFHQTQFDVVMSNSIVHHIPEPIAVLREAVRVARSGGLLFFRDLLRPDNKDELDRLVATYAAGANDHQRQMFADSLHAALTLEEIRRLVAALGFPPDGVQQTSDRHWTWVAVKAATSD
;
A
#
# COMPACT_ATOMS: atom_id res chain seq x y z
N MET A 1 -27.54 11.38 -0.88
CA MET A 1 -27.09 10.69 -2.12
C MET A 1 -25.62 10.37 -1.89
N PRO A 2 -25.13 9.22 -2.34
CA PRO A 2 -23.69 8.93 -2.29
C PRO A 2 -22.88 10.06 -2.92
N LEU A 3 -21.69 10.33 -2.39
CA LEU A 3 -20.81 11.31 -2.99
C LEU A 3 -20.29 10.78 -4.34
N ASP A 4 -20.30 11.65 -5.35
CA ASP A 4 -19.62 11.35 -6.61
C ASP A 4 -18.10 11.31 -6.39
N ARG A 5 -17.40 10.46 -7.13
CA ARG A 5 -15.94 10.46 -7.11
C ARG A 5 -15.41 11.71 -7.79
N VAL A 6 -14.62 12.49 -7.08
CA VAL A 6 -13.94 13.67 -7.63
C VAL A 6 -12.45 13.40 -7.59
N LEU A 7 -11.83 13.33 -8.77
CA LEU A 7 -10.39 13.06 -8.87
C LEU A 7 -9.59 14.27 -8.38
N GLU A 8 -8.55 14.00 -7.65
CA GLU A 8 -7.51 14.98 -7.29
C GLU A 8 -6.30 14.89 -8.23
N THR A 9 -5.30 15.72 -8.02
CA THR A 9 -4.05 15.67 -8.79
C THR A 9 -3.39 14.30 -8.55
N GLU A 10 -3.09 13.57 -9.64
CA GLU A 10 -2.57 12.21 -9.57
C GLU A 10 -1.20 12.13 -8.85
N VAL A 11 -0.35 13.14 -9.02
CA VAL A 11 0.99 13.16 -8.43
C VAL A 11 1.19 14.46 -7.67
N MET A 12 1.37 14.38 -6.36
CA MET A 12 1.80 15.48 -5.51
C MET A 12 3.33 15.57 -5.59
N ASP A 13 3.86 16.46 -6.41
CA ASP A 13 5.31 16.53 -6.67
C ASP A 13 5.87 17.95 -6.56
N THR A 14 5.60 18.60 -5.43
CA THR A 14 6.30 19.83 -5.05
C THR A 14 7.11 19.64 -3.76
N PRO A 15 8.21 20.38 -3.57
CA PRO A 15 8.98 20.32 -2.33
C PRO A 15 8.16 20.60 -1.08
N GLN A 16 7.19 21.54 -1.18
CA GLN A 16 6.35 21.92 -0.05
C GLN A 16 5.38 20.80 0.33
N GLU A 17 4.72 20.16 -0.66
CA GLU A 17 3.84 19.00 -0.42
C GLU A 17 4.59 17.86 0.23
N ALA A 18 5.83 17.56 -0.20
CA ALA A 18 6.65 16.53 0.38
C ALA A 18 6.97 16.78 1.86
N VAL A 19 7.30 18.03 2.21
CA VAL A 19 7.56 18.43 3.60
C VAL A 19 6.28 18.41 4.44
N ASP A 20 5.19 18.93 3.92
CA ASP A 20 3.90 18.97 4.62
C ASP A 20 3.37 17.56 4.85
N TYR A 21 3.50 16.66 3.87
CA TYR A 21 3.12 15.26 4.00
C TYR A 21 3.97 14.52 5.04
N ASP A 22 5.29 14.68 5.00
CA ASP A 22 6.21 14.02 5.95
C ASP A 22 6.02 14.51 7.39
N ALA A 23 5.60 15.78 7.57
CA ALA A 23 5.32 16.37 8.88
C ALA A 23 4.01 15.88 9.52
N MET A 24 3.12 15.23 8.75
CA MET A 24 1.89 14.65 9.30
C MET A 24 2.21 13.44 10.18
N ASP A 25 1.50 13.28 11.30
CA ASP A 25 1.68 12.12 12.17
C ASP A 25 0.94 10.89 11.63
N HIS A 26 1.61 10.12 10.79
CA HIS A 26 1.12 8.86 10.26
C HIS A 26 1.54 7.62 11.08
N ARG A 27 2.23 7.80 12.22
CA ARG A 27 2.85 6.68 12.96
C ARG A 27 1.87 5.58 13.32
N GLU A 28 0.71 5.94 13.87
CA GLU A 28 -0.29 4.94 14.27
C GLU A 28 -0.90 4.22 13.05
N VAL A 29 -1.23 4.94 11.99
CA VAL A 29 -1.78 4.35 10.76
C VAL A 29 -0.77 3.41 10.11
N ASN A 30 0.50 3.82 10.02
CA ASN A 30 1.59 3.01 9.47
C ASN A 30 1.85 1.77 10.34
N ARG A 31 1.80 1.91 11.67
CA ARG A 31 1.94 0.79 12.60
C ARG A 31 0.84 -0.25 12.40
N VAL A 32 -0.41 0.17 12.33
CA VAL A 32 -1.56 -0.72 12.10
C VAL A 32 -1.49 -1.37 10.72
N PHE A 33 -1.07 -0.62 9.68
CA PHE A 33 -0.85 -1.20 8.36
C PHE A 33 0.17 -2.35 8.40
N VAL A 34 1.31 -2.12 9.06
CA VAL A 34 2.37 -3.13 9.15
C VAL A 34 1.97 -4.29 10.08
N ASP A 35 1.19 -4.06 11.14
CA ASP A 35 0.60 -5.12 11.98
C ASP A 35 -0.22 -6.10 11.12
N ASP A 36 -1.14 -5.56 10.33
CA ASP A 36 -2.04 -6.36 9.50
C ASP A 36 -1.29 -7.04 8.34
N LEU A 37 -0.33 -6.35 7.72
CA LEU A 37 0.53 -6.93 6.69
C LEU A 37 1.34 -8.12 7.24
N LEU A 38 1.96 -7.99 8.41
CA LEU A 38 2.72 -9.08 9.03
C LEU A 38 1.82 -10.25 9.42
N ALA A 39 0.60 -9.99 9.88
CA ALA A 39 -0.39 -11.04 10.14
C ALA A 39 -0.77 -11.79 8.84
N ALA A 40 -0.95 -11.07 7.72
CA ALA A 40 -1.24 -11.67 6.41
C ALA A 40 -0.06 -12.52 5.89
N ILE A 41 1.19 -12.05 6.02
CA ILE A 41 2.40 -12.81 5.67
C ILE A 41 2.48 -14.10 6.46
N GLN A 42 2.27 -14.06 7.78
CA GLN A 42 2.30 -15.24 8.64
C GLN A 42 1.16 -16.23 8.33
N GLY A 43 -0.02 -15.72 8.00
CA GLY A 43 -1.18 -16.51 7.57
C GLY A 43 -0.90 -17.28 6.28
N GLY A 44 -0.25 -16.66 5.30
CA GLY A 44 0.17 -17.25 4.03
C GLY A 44 1.24 -18.35 4.24
N GLN A 45 2.27 -18.10 5.04
CA GLN A 45 3.32 -19.08 5.33
C GLN A 45 2.81 -20.33 6.01
N ARG A 46 1.79 -20.24 6.87
CA ARG A 46 1.17 -21.43 7.51
C ARG A 46 0.45 -22.33 6.52
N SER A 47 -0.06 -21.82 5.40
CA SER A 47 -0.68 -22.64 4.37
C SER A 47 0.34 -23.41 3.51
N GLU A 48 1.55 -22.86 3.30
CA GLU A 48 2.62 -23.52 2.56
C GLU A 48 3.33 -24.62 3.37
N VAL A 49 3.57 -24.40 4.66
CA VAL A 49 4.19 -25.39 5.56
C VAL A 49 3.33 -26.66 5.70
N ARG A 50 2.01 -26.57 5.52
CA ARG A 50 1.12 -27.74 5.50
C ARG A 50 1.30 -28.64 4.28
N SER A 51 1.92 -28.13 3.19
CA SER A 51 2.17 -28.86 1.95
C SER A 51 3.57 -29.49 1.87
N GLN A 52 4.50 -29.10 2.75
CA GLN A 52 5.88 -29.59 2.78
C GLN A 52 6.24 -30.26 4.13
N SER A 53 5.61 -31.39 4.44
CA SER A 53 6.07 -32.23 5.54
C SER A 53 7.13 -33.23 5.06
N LEU A 54 8.26 -33.29 5.83
CA LEU A 54 9.33 -34.28 5.80
C LEU A 54 10.57 -33.97 4.93
N ALA A 55 11.47 -33.12 5.45
CA ALA A 55 12.91 -33.35 5.31
C ALA A 55 13.65 -32.69 6.49
N HIS A 56 14.39 -33.48 7.26
CA HIS A 56 15.29 -33.02 8.30
C HIS A 56 16.49 -32.32 7.65
N SER A 57 16.56 -31.02 7.81
CA SER A 57 17.74 -30.21 7.49
C SER A 57 17.91 -29.12 8.56
N PRO A 58 19.14 -28.64 8.85
CA PRO A 58 19.39 -27.64 9.89
C PRO A 58 18.55 -26.40 9.62
N GLU A 59 18.08 -25.73 10.68
CA GLU A 59 17.10 -24.63 10.65
C GLU A 59 17.29 -23.73 9.42
N PRO A 60 16.35 -23.69 8.47
CA PRO A 60 16.46 -22.81 7.34
C PRO A 60 16.36 -21.37 7.88
N ARG A 61 17.38 -20.59 7.62
CA ARG A 61 17.33 -19.13 7.74
C ARG A 61 16.03 -18.69 7.06
N ALA A 62 15.13 -18.04 7.79
CA ALA A 62 13.86 -17.59 7.21
C ALA A 62 14.15 -16.90 5.86
N PRO A 63 13.50 -17.31 4.77
CA PRO A 63 13.77 -16.76 3.45
C PRO A 63 13.55 -15.24 3.50
N SER A 64 14.47 -14.49 2.91
CA SER A 64 14.32 -13.05 2.79
C SER A 64 13.19 -12.78 1.81
N LEU A 65 12.17 -12.02 2.23
CA LEU A 65 11.07 -11.62 1.36
C LEU A 65 11.47 -10.45 0.46
N ASP A 66 11.23 -10.57 -0.83
CA ASP A 66 11.30 -9.46 -1.77
C ASP A 66 9.94 -8.76 -1.81
N VAL A 67 9.90 -7.55 -1.26
CA VAL A 67 8.69 -6.73 -1.14
C VAL A 67 8.75 -5.57 -2.12
N ILE A 68 7.64 -5.21 -2.75
CA ILE A 68 7.50 -3.93 -3.45
C ILE A 68 6.41 -3.10 -2.77
N ASP A 69 6.70 -1.82 -2.54
CA ASP A 69 5.77 -0.81 -2.04
C ASP A 69 5.43 0.17 -3.16
N LEU A 70 4.15 0.24 -3.52
CA LEU A 70 3.64 1.08 -4.61
C LEU A 70 3.05 2.37 -4.03
N GLY A 71 3.63 3.51 -4.42
CA GLY A 71 3.30 4.81 -3.84
C GLY A 71 3.89 4.97 -2.45
N THR A 72 5.20 4.77 -2.35
CA THR A 72 5.90 4.73 -1.05
C THR A 72 5.94 6.07 -0.33
N GLY A 73 5.70 7.19 -1.04
CA GLY A 73 5.81 8.53 -0.49
C GLY A 73 7.19 8.77 0.13
N THR A 74 7.22 9.13 1.39
CA THR A 74 8.45 9.38 2.16
C THR A 74 9.04 8.12 2.81
N ALA A 75 8.65 6.92 2.37
CA ALA A 75 9.12 5.59 2.77
C ALA A 75 8.90 5.24 4.26
N GLN A 76 7.94 5.85 4.93
CA GLN A 76 7.68 5.58 6.36
C GLN A 76 7.18 4.14 6.61
N ILE A 77 6.33 3.58 5.72
CA ILE A 77 5.85 2.20 5.82
C ILE A 77 6.97 1.17 5.58
N PRO A 78 7.78 1.25 4.52
CA PRO A 78 8.98 0.43 4.37
C PRO A 78 9.93 0.47 5.57
N ILE A 79 10.15 1.65 6.14
CA ILE A 79 10.98 1.82 7.35
C ILE A 79 10.37 1.05 8.53
N GLU A 80 9.07 1.21 8.78
CA GLU A 80 8.37 0.52 9.85
C GLU A 80 8.38 -1.01 9.64
N LEU A 81 8.16 -1.47 8.41
CA LEU A 81 8.27 -2.90 8.07
C LEU A 81 9.66 -3.44 8.36
N CYS A 82 10.71 -2.75 7.89
CA CYS A 82 12.09 -3.17 8.09
C CYS A 82 12.54 -3.15 9.56
N ARG A 83 11.97 -2.28 10.40
CA ARG A 83 12.21 -2.31 11.86
C ARG A 83 11.68 -3.58 12.52
N ARG A 84 10.57 -4.09 12.03
CA ARG A 84 9.81 -5.18 12.66
C ARG A 84 10.04 -6.55 12.03
N TYR A 85 10.43 -6.58 10.77
CA TYR A 85 10.73 -7.81 10.04
C TYR A 85 12.14 -7.75 9.44
N ALA A 86 13.07 -8.48 10.07
CA ALA A 86 14.49 -8.41 9.74
C ALA A 86 14.84 -9.02 8.36
N HIS A 87 14.03 -9.95 7.88
CA HIS A 87 14.31 -10.75 6.67
C HIS A 87 13.45 -10.28 5.48
N CYS A 88 13.48 -8.99 5.15
CA CYS A 88 12.90 -8.45 3.92
C CYS A 88 13.83 -7.44 3.25
N ARG A 89 13.70 -7.33 1.94
CA ARG A 89 14.19 -6.22 1.11
C ARG A 89 12.98 -5.55 0.48
N VAL A 90 12.99 -4.24 0.42
CA VAL A 90 11.86 -3.47 -0.10
C VAL A 90 12.31 -2.63 -1.29
N MET A 91 11.67 -2.82 -2.43
CA MET A 91 11.69 -1.90 -3.55
C MET A 91 10.57 -0.88 -3.31
N ALA A 92 10.92 0.35 -3.00
CA ALA A 92 9.99 1.42 -2.64
C ALA A 92 9.82 2.36 -3.84
N CYS A 93 8.65 2.32 -4.48
CA CYS A 93 8.36 3.02 -5.73
C CYS A 93 7.43 4.20 -5.51
N ASP A 94 7.73 5.32 -6.15
CA ASP A 94 6.85 6.48 -6.26
C ASP A 94 7.06 7.21 -7.59
N ALA A 95 6.06 7.92 -8.08
CA ALA A 95 6.17 8.79 -9.23
C ALA A 95 6.76 10.16 -8.85
N ALA A 96 6.48 10.63 -7.63
CA ALA A 96 6.86 11.94 -7.11
C ALA A 96 8.35 11.99 -6.71
N VAL A 97 9.11 12.81 -7.41
CA VAL A 97 10.57 12.95 -7.17
C VAL A 97 10.84 13.55 -5.79
N HIS A 98 10.08 14.58 -5.40
CA HIS A 98 10.29 15.28 -4.13
C HIS A 98 9.93 14.40 -2.91
N LEU A 99 8.92 13.54 -3.02
CA LEU A 99 8.64 12.54 -1.99
C LEU A 99 9.80 11.54 -1.85
N LEU A 100 10.37 11.08 -2.97
CA LEU A 100 11.53 10.18 -2.94
C LEU A 100 12.81 10.87 -2.42
N GLU A 101 12.97 12.17 -2.65
CA GLU A 101 14.06 12.94 -2.04
C GLU A 101 13.92 12.98 -0.52
N GLN A 102 12.72 13.25 -0.01
CA GLN A 102 12.45 13.18 1.42
C GLN A 102 12.64 11.75 1.97
N ALA A 103 12.21 10.72 1.24
CA ALA A 103 12.45 9.33 1.58
C ALA A 103 13.94 9.00 1.77
N ARG A 104 14.83 9.55 0.92
CA ARG A 104 16.29 9.37 1.08
C ARG A 104 16.79 9.90 2.41
N TYR A 105 16.32 11.09 2.85
CA TYR A 105 16.67 11.63 4.16
C TYR A 105 16.17 10.73 5.29
N ASN A 106 14.93 10.26 5.19
CA ASN A 106 14.34 9.38 6.20
C ASN A 106 15.11 8.05 6.30
N LEU A 107 15.49 7.43 5.17
CA LEU A 107 16.26 6.20 5.15
C LEU A 107 17.66 6.39 5.72
N ALA A 108 18.34 7.48 5.38
CA ALA A 108 19.68 7.80 5.90
C ALA A 108 19.64 7.97 7.43
N ALA A 109 18.60 8.60 7.97
CA ALA A 109 18.45 8.82 9.41
C ALA A 109 18.29 7.51 10.21
N VAL A 110 17.77 6.44 9.58
CA VAL A 110 17.53 5.14 10.24
C VAL A 110 18.47 4.02 9.76
N HIS A 111 19.38 4.31 8.85
CA HIS A 111 20.39 3.38 8.31
C HIS A 111 19.79 2.13 7.61
N PHE A 112 18.71 2.29 6.84
CA PHE A 112 18.06 1.20 6.09
C PHE A 112 18.33 1.22 4.58
N ASN A 113 19.33 1.98 4.10
CA ASN A 113 19.68 2.08 2.68
C ASN A 113 20.15 0.75 2.06
N ASP A 114 20.57 -0.21 2.87
CA ASP A 114 20.96 -1.56 2.44
C ASP A 114 19.78 -2.52 2.26
N ARG A 115 18.60 -2.15 2.77
CA ARG A 115 17.39 -2.97 2.78
C ARG A 115 16.22 -2.37 2.00
N ILE A 116 16.22 -1.05 1.80
CA ILE A 116 15.16 -0.33 1.08
C ILE A 116 15.80 0.40 -0.09
N GLU A 117 15.43 0.00 -1.30
CA GLU A 117 15.83 0.65 -2.55
C GLU A 117 14.71 1.57 -3.03
N LEU A 118 15.03 2.86 -3.27
CA LEU A 118 14.07 3.84 -3.80
C LEU A 118 14.12 3.84 -5.33
N ARG A 119 12.95 3.80 -5.95
CA ARG A 119 12.82 3.82 -7.41
C ARG A 119 11.73 4.79 -7.84
N GLN A 120 12.11 5.76 -8.68
CA GLN A 120 11.09 6.54 -9.38
C GLN A 120 10.43 5.66 -10.44
N ALA A 121 9.12 5.45 -10.33
CA ALA A 121 8.34 4.65 -11.27
C ALA A 121 6.86 5.03 -11.24
N ASP A 122 6.22 4.93 -12.41
CA ASP A 122 4.78 4.98 -12.52
C ASP A 122 4.21 3.58 -12.18
N CYS A 123 3.41 3.51 -11.13
CA CYS A 123 2.82 2.25 -10.67
C CYS A 123 1.82 1.64 -11.67
N LYS A 124 1.40 2.37 -12.71
CA LYS A 124 0.59 1.88 -13.81
C LYS A 124 1.41 1.16 -14.89
N ALA A 125 2.75 1.31 -14.88
CA ALA A 125 3.68 0.73 -15.87
C ALA A 125 5.03 0.45 -15.22
N LEU A 126 5.09 -0.52 -14.32
CA LEU A 126 6.25 -0.83 -13.51
C LEU A 126 7.42 -1.38 -14.35
N PRO A 127 8.65 -0.87 -14.19
CA PRO A 127 9.83 -1.32 -14.95
C PRO A 127 10.44 -2.61 -14.38
N PHE A 128 9.59 -3.55 -13.95
CA PHE A 128 10.00 -4.83 -13.35
C PHE A 128 9.46 -6.00 -14.15
N HIS A 129 10.15 -7.13 -14.06
CA HIS A 129 9.69 -8.37 -14.65
C HIS A 129 8.41 -8.87 -13.97
N GLN A 130 7.63 -9.67 -14.69
CA GLN A 130 6.51 -10.39 -14.06
C GLN A 130 7.03 -11.37 -13.01
N THR A 131 6.22 -11.70 -12.02
CA THR A 131 6.49 -12.71 -11.00
C THR A 131 7.79 -12.48 -10.21
N GLN A 132 8.07 -11.24 -9.84
CA GLN A 132 9.34 -10.86 -9.19
C GLN A 132 9.25 -10.77 -7.66
N PHE A 133 8.12 -10.36 -7.09
CA PHE A 133 8.01 -10.02 -5.68
C PHE A 133 7.15 -11.01 -4.89
N ASP A 134 7.59 -11.34 -3.66
CA ASP A 134 6.85 -12.19 -2.73
C ASP A 134 5.65 -11.44 -2.12
N VAL A 135 5.80 -10.13 -1.92
CA VAL A 135 4.76 -9.25 -1.39
C VAL A 135 4.68 -7.99 -2.25
N VAL A 136 3.48 -7.64 -2.67
CA VAL A 136 3.16 -6.35 -3.27
C VAL A 136 2.24 -5.62 -2.31
N MET A 137 2.72 -4.52 -1.74
CA MET A 137 1.94 -3.70 -0.83
C MET A 137 1.71 -2.30 -1.37
N SER A 138 0.66 -1.66 -0.91
CA SER A 138 0.37 -0.26 -1.19
C SER A 138 -0.55 0.31 -0.12
N ASN A 139 -0.31 1.56 0.25
CA ASN A 139 -1.17 2.30 1.16
C ASN A 139 -1.46 3.69 0.59
N SER A 140 -2.74 4.02 0.44
CA SER A 140 -3.22 5.37 0.09
C SER A 140 -2.68 5.92 -1.24
N ILE A 141 -2.68 5.09 -2.31
CA ILE A 141 -2.29 5.52 -3.67
C ILE A 141 -3.45 5.34 -4.66
N VAL A 142 -4.31 4.34 -4.47
CA VAL A 142 -5.30 3.93 -5.49
C VAL A 142 -6.31 5.04 -5.75
N HIS A 143 -6.62 5.86 -4.76
CA HIS A 143 -7.54 6.98 -4.91
C HIS A 143 -7.00 8.10 -5.79
N HIS A 144 -5.67 8.29 -5.89
CA HIS A 144 -5.05 9.26 -6.79
C HIS A 144 -5.14 8.84 -8.28
N ILE A 145 -5.30 7.55 -8.55
CA ILE A 145 -5.21 7.02 -9.91
C ILE A 145 -6.57 7.13 -10.63
N PRO A 146 -6.65 7.84 -11.77
CA PRO A 146 -7.90 7.94 -12.53
C PRO A 146 -8.47 6.59 -12.96
N GLU A 147 -7.61 5.69 -13.43
CA GLU A 147 -7.95 4.31 -13.83
C GLU A 147 -7.30 3.28 -12.89
N PRO A 148 -7.86 3.03 -11.69
CA PRO A 148 -7.22 2.20 -10.65
C PRO A 148 -6.93 0.76 -11.09
N ILE A 149 -7.68 0.23 -12.07
CA ILE A 149 -7.44 -1.11 -12.61
C ILE A 149 -6.03 -1.28 -13.18
N ALA A 150 -5.40 -0.19 -13.65
CA ALA A 150 -4.05 -0.24 -14.22
C ALA A 150 -3.00 -0.58 -13.15
N VAL A 151 -3.03 0.11 -12.00
CA VAL A 151 -2.09 -0.17 -10.90
C VAL A 151 -2.34 -1.54 -10.27
N LEU A 152 -3.61 -1.96 -10.12
CA LEU A 152 -3.92 -3.28 -9.58
C LEU A 152 -3.46 -4.40 -10.53
N ARG A 153 -3.57 -4.21 -11.86
CA ARG A 153 -3.07 -5.17 -12.86
C ARG A 153 -1.54 -5.29 -12.81
N GLU A 154 -0.83 -4.19 -12.69
CA GLU A 154 0.63 -4.20 -12.55
C GLU A 154 1.05 -4.87 -11.25
N ALA A 155 0.36 -4.62 -10.15
CA ALA A 155 0.59 -5.30 -8.87
C ALA A 155 0.47 -6.84 -9.02
N VAL A 156 -0.61 -7.30 -9.66
CA VAL A 156 -0.81 -8.73 -9.93
C VAL A 156 0.28 -9.27 -10.87
N ARG A 157 0.70 -8.49 -11.87
CA ARG A 157 1.74 -8.91 -12.83
C ARG A 157 3.09 -9.14 -12.13
N VAL A 158 3.52 -8.23 -11.28
CA VAL A 158 4.83 -8.30 -10.62
C VAL A 158 4.86 -9.23 -9.41
N ALA A 159 3.73 -9.56 -8.82
CA ALA A 159 3.64 -10.55 -7.74
C ALA A 159 4.01 -11.95 -8.25
N ARG A 160 4.77 -12.73 -7.48
CA ARG A 160 5.05 -14.14 -7.74
C ARG A 160 3.80 -14.99 -7.66
N SER A 161 3.82 -16.19 -8.24
CA SER A 161 2.86 -17.24 -7.92
C SER A 161 2.96 -17.54 -6.42
N GLY A 162 1.84 -17.58 -5.71
CA GLY A 162 1.81 -17.64 -4.23
C GLY A 162 2.11 -16.31 -3.53
N GLY A 163 2.46 -15.24 -4.25
CA GLY A 163 2.78 -13.93 -3.69
C GLY A 163 1.56 -13.23 -3.10
N LEU A 164 1.80 -12.50 -2.02
CA LEU A 164 0.78 -11.73 -1.30
C LEU A 164 0.55 -10.37 -1.97
N LEU A 165 -0.70 -10.02 -2.19
CA LEU A 165 -1.18 -8.68 -2.54
C LEU A 165 -1.82 -8.07 -1.28
N PHE A 166 -1.34 -6.92 -0.83
CA PHE A 166 -1.85 -6.23 0.36
C PHE A 166 -2.01 -4.74 0.06
N PHE A 167 -3.25 -4.32 -0.16
CA PHE A 167 -3.60 -2.93 -0.46
C PHE A 167 -4.53 -2.40 0.61
N ARG A 168 -4.22 -1.20 1.11
CA ARG A 168 -5.13 -0.41 1.95
C ARG A 168 -5.26 0.97 1.36
N ASP A 169 -6.49 1.47 1.31
CA ASP A 169 -6.74 2.81 0.82
C ASP A 169 -7.96 3.43 1.48
N LEU A 170 -8.17 4.72 1.24
CA LEU A 170 -9.31 5.44 1.75
C LEU A 170 -10.62 4.87 1.18
N LEU A 171 -11.65 4.93 1.99
CA LEU A 171 -13.03 4.60 1.65
C LEU A 171 -13.82 5.88 1.44
N ARG A 172 -14.44 6.06 0.27
CA ARG A 172 -15.27 7.23 0.00
C ARG A 172 -16.48 7.25 0.93
N PRO A 173 -16.69 8.36 1.67
CA PRO A 173 -17.86 8.51 2.54
C PRO A 173 -19.17 8.48 1.76
N ASP A 174 -20.24 8.00 2.40
CA ASP A 174 -21.55 7.89 1.77
C ASP A 174 -22.23 9.24 1.51
N ASN A 175 -21.82 10.29 2.24
CA ASN A 175 -22.41 11.62 2.14
C ASN A 175 -21.48 12.69 2.71
N LYS A 176 -21.87 13.96 2.50
CA LYS A 176 -21.09 15.10 2.95
C LYS A 176 -20.97 15.19 4.48
N ASP A 177 -21.99 14.86 5.22
CA ASP A 177 -21.97 14.93 6.70
C ASP A 177 -20.92 13.95 7.25
N GLU A 178 -20.82 12.76 6.65
CA GLU A 178 -19.81 11.77 7.01
C GLU A 178 -18.40 12.24 6.62
N LEU A 179 -18.23 12.85 5.44
CA LEU A 179 -16.96 13.45 5.03
C LEU A 179 -16.52 14.53 6.03
N ASP A 180 -17.41 15.47 6.36
CA ASP A 180 -17.12 16.55 7.31
C ASP A 180 -16.78 16.00 8.71
N ARG A 181 -17.47 14.93 9.15
CA ARG A 181 -17.16 14.21 10.38
C ARG A 181 -15.76 13.60 10.38
N LEU A 182 -15.39 12.91 9.30
CA LEU A 182 -14.06 12.30 9.16
C LEU A 182 -12.95 13.35 9.18
N VAL A 183 -13.13 14.44 8.43
CA VAL A 183 -12.16 15.55 8.42
C VAL A 183 -12.03 16.18 9.82
N ALA A 184 -13.16 16.45 10.49
CA ALA A 184 -13.13 17.00 11.83
C ALA A 184 -12.46 16.07 12.85
N THR A 185 -12.60 14.74 12.67
CA THR A 185 -12.04 13.74 13.58
C THR A 185 -10.55 13.54 13.37
N TYR A 186 -10.13 13.36 12.10
CA TYR A 186 -8.77 12.89 11.79
C TYR A 186 -7.80 14.00 11.38
N ALA A 187 -8.33 15.15 11.01
CA ALA A 187 -7.54 16.34 10.68
C ALA A 187 -7.77 17.50 11.68
N ALA A 188 -8.21 17.21 12.92
CA ALA A 188 -8.51 18.23 13.93
C ALA A 188 -7.31 19.14 14.27
N GLY A 189 -6.10 18.60 14.27
CA GLY A 189 -4.85 19.33 14.55
C GLY A 189 -4.15 19.88 13.29
N ALA A 190 -4.70 19.60 12.10
CA ALA A 190 -4.10 20.00 10.83
C ALA A 190 -4.42 21.45 10.49
N ASN A 191 -3.57 22.09 9.65
CA ASN A 191 -3.88 23.39 9.06
C ASN A 191 -4.97 23.26 7.97
N ASP A 192 -5.47 24.41 7.48
CA ASP A 192 -6.58 24.39 6.52
C ASP A 192 -6.21 23.71 5.19
N HIS A 193 -4.97 23.83 4.73
CA HIS A 193 -4.47 23.15 3.54
C HIS A 193 -4.47 21.63 3.71
N GLN A 194 -3.93 21.13 4.82
CA GLN A 194 -3.91 19.70 5.14
C GLN A 194 -5.32 19.11 5.31
N ARG A 195 -6.26 19.88 5.90
CA ARG A 195 -7.67 19.47 5.99
C ARG A 195 -8.30 19.35 4.62
N GLN A 196 -8.02 20.31 3.73
CA GLN A 196 -8.54 20.27 2.37
C GLN A 196 -7.97 19.08 1.60
N MET A 197 -6.64 18.83 1.67
CA MET A 197 -6.01 17.66 1.06
C MET A 197 -6.68 16.36 1.51
N PHE A 198 -6.93 16.20 2.82
CA PHE A 198 -7.61 15.01 3.33
C PHE A 198 -9.06 14.89 2.85
N ALA A 199 -9.79 16.00 2.75
CA ALA A 199 -11.14 16.01 2.20
C ALA A 199 -11.17 15.63 0.72
N ASP A 200 -10.22 16.14 -0.07
CA ASP A 200 -10.08 15.83 -1.49
C ASP A 200 -9.74 14.35 -1.71
N SER A 201 -8.82 13.80 -0.92
CA SER A 201 -8.48 12.38 -0.95
C SER A 201 -9.68 11.48 -0.59
N LEU A 202 -10.51 11.87 0.38
CA LEU A 202 -11.75 11.16 0.70
C LEU A 202 -12.76 11.23 -0.46
N HIS A 203 -12.86 12.36 -1.17
CA HIS A 203 -13.70 12.48 -2.38
C HIS A 203 -13.18 11.64 -3.55
N ALA A 204 -11.85 11.53 -3.70
CA ALA A 204 -11.20 10.75 -4.75
C ALA A 204 -11.23 9.23 -4.46
N ALA A 205 -11.46 8.84 -3.21
CA ALA A 205 -11.46 7.45 -2.77
C ALA A 205 -12.50 6.59 -3.50
N LEU A 206 -12.26 5.28 -3.52
CA LEU A 206 -13.21 4.30 -4.04
C LEU A 206 -14.20 3.87 -2.97
N THR A 207 -15.42 3.56 -3.37
CA THR A 207 -16.36 2.82 -2.54
C THR A 207 -15.97 1.34 -2.46
N LEU A 208 -16.49 0.64 -1.44
CA LEU A 208 -16.25 -0.79 -1.29
C LEU A 208 -16.74 -1.60 -2.50
N GLU A 209 -17.83 -1.18 -3.11
CA GLU A 209 -18.39 -1.83 -4.30
C GLU A 209 -17.49 -1.60 -5.53
N GLU A 210 -16.96 -0.40 -5.71
CA GLU A 210 -16.09 -0.07 -6.84
C GLU A 210 -14.80 -0.91 -6.79
N ILE A 211 -14.10 -0.95 -5.65
CA ILE A 211 -12.87 -1.74 -5.54
C ILE A 211 -13.15 -3.24 -5.66
N ARG A 212 -14.26 -3.75 -5.11
CA ARG A 212 -14.67 -5.15 -5.28
C ARG A 212 -14.91 -5.53 -6.74
N ARG A 213 -15.51 -4.64 -7.53
CA ARG A 213 -15.67 -4.83 -8.98
C ARG A 213 -14.32 -4.90 -9.70
N LEU A 214 -13.37 -4.03 -9.32
CA LEU A 214 -12.03 -4.01 -9.92
C LEU A 214 -11.25 -5.30 -9.64
N VAL A 215 -11.24 -5.77 -8.40
CA VAL A 215 -10.53 -7.01 -8.06
C VAL A 215 -11.18 -8.24 -8.69
N ALA A 216 -12.53 -8.26 -8.81
CA ALA A 216 -13.25 -9.31 -9.53
C ALA A 216 -12.89 -9.34 -11.03
N ALA A 217 -12.72 -8.18 -11.66
CA ALA A 217 -12.28 -8.07 -13.05
C ALA A 217 -10.84 -8.60 -13.28
N LEU A 218 -10.04 -8.70 -12.20
CA LEU A 218 -8.70 -9.31 -12.21
C LEU A 218 -8.71 -10.80 -11.87
N GLY A 219 -9.90 -11.40 -11.64
CA GLY A 219 -10.05 -12.81 -11.32
C GLY A 219 -9.90 -13.15 -9.83
N PHE A 220 -9.93 -12.16 -8.94
CA PHE A 220 -9.87 -12.39 -7.49
C PHE A 220 -11.26 -12.32 -6.84
N PRO A 221 -11.48 -13.08 -5.73
CA PRO A 221 -12.72 -13.01 -4.98
C PRO A 221 -12.98 -11.60 -4.42
N PRO A 222 -14.18 -11.01 -4.65
CA PRO A 222 -14.51 -9.67 -4.16
C PRO A 222 -14.54 -9.56 -2.63
N ASP A 223 -14.78 -10.66 -1.93
CA ASP A 223 -14.78 -10.75 -0.47
C ASP A 223 -13.37 -10.65 0.15
N GLY A 224 -12.31 -10.75 -0.65
CA GLY A 224 -10.95 -10.38 -0.27
C GLY A 224 -10.80 -8.88 0.05
N VAL A 225 -11.79 -8.05 -0.35
CA VAL A 225 -11.84 -6.63 -0.01
C VAL A 225 -12.79 -6.42 1.16
N GLN A 226 -12.25 -5.91 2.26
CA GLN A 226 -13.01 -5.63 3.48
C GLN A 226 -12.89 -4.16 3.88
N GLN A 227 -13.95 -3.60 4.47
CA GLN A 227 -13.83 -2.35 5.21
C GLN A 227 -13.13 -2.63 6.53
N THR A 228 -11.99 -1.99 6.77
CA THR A 228 -11.13 -2.26 7.94
C THR A 228 -11.14 -1.13 8.96
N SER A 229 -11.68 0.02 8.60
CA SER A 229 -11.99 1.12 9.53
C SER A 229 -13.15 1.95 9.01
N ASP A 230 -13.50 3.03 9.71
CA ASP A 230 -14.55 3.97 9.27
C ASP A 230 -14.16 4.76 7.99
N ARG A 231 -12.90 4.70 7.57
CA ARG A 231 -12.38 5.42 6.41
C ARG A 231 -11.41 4.63 5.52
N HIS A 232 -11.24 3.32 5.76
CA HIS A 232 -10.33 2.51 4.95
C HIS A 232 -10.98 1.20 4.51
N TRP A 233 -10.66 0.78 3.30
CA TRP A 233 -10.77 -0.59 2.87
C TRP A 233 -9.39 -1.25 2.80
N THR A 234 -9.36 -2.58 2.90
CA THR A 234 -8.15 -3.38 2.70
C THR A 234 -8.47 -4.54 1.78
N TRP A 235 -7.62 -4.76 0.78
CA TRP A 235 -7.64 -5.92 -0.08
C TRP A 235 -6.45 -6.82 0.24
N VAL A 236 -6.76 -8.07 0.58
CA VAL A 236 -5.75 -9.11 0.82
C VAL A 236 -6.04 -10.27 -0.11
N ALA A 237 -5.05 -10.64 -0.91
CA ALA A 237 -5.15 -11.78 -1.81
C ALA A 237 -3.80 -12.46 -2.01
N VAL A 238 -3.84 -13.76 -2.32
CA VAL A 238 -2.68 -14.52 -2.74
C VAL A 238 -2.83 -14.81 -4.23
N LYS A 239 -1.83 -14.48 -5.03
CA LYS A 239 -1.84 -14.79 -6.47
C LYS A 239 -1.77 -16.29 -6.66
N ALA A 240 -2.76 -16.85 -7.35
CA ALA A 240 -2.78 -18.28 -7.64
C ALA A 240 -1.51 -18.72 -8.38
N ALA A 241 -1.06 -19.96 -8.12
CA ALA A 241 -0.02 -20.57 -8.94
C ALA A 241 -0.55 -20.74 -10.37
N THR A 242 0.20 -20.22 -11.33
CA THR A 242 -0.07 -20.54 -12.74
C THR A 242 0.31 -22.00 -12.94
N SER A 243 -0.65 -22.84 -13.30
CA SER A 243 -0.35 -24.18 -13.80
C SER A 243 0.37 -24.01 -15.13
N ASP A 244 1.65 -24.38 -15.20
CA ASP A 244 2.38 -24.51 -16.45
C ASP A 244 1.80 -25.65 -17.30
#